data_d04feb79fe323fabe04f7079a9addefd
#
_entry.id   d04feb79fe323fabe04f7079a9addefd
#
_cell.length_a   1.000
_cell.length_b   1.000
_cell.length_c   1.000
_cell.angle_alpha   90.00
_cell.angle_beta   90.00
_cell.angle_gamma   90.00
#
_symmetry.space_group_name_H-M   'P 1'
#
loop_
_entity.id
_entity.type
_entity.pdbx_description
1 polymer ?
#
loop_
_entity_poly.entity_id
_entity_poly.type
_entity_poly.pdbx_seq_one_letter_code
_entity_poly.pdbx_strand_id
1 'polypeptide(L)'
;MTPAIWDPVPIPPQAPVREGVADLGGTKLYFWDTGGTGHPVVLLHAATQSAMGWVYQQPALAAAGYRAIGYSRRGYQGSDPGDPAEPGCAADDLHALLDHLGVAQADLVAAAQGGFFALDYALTYPGRVRSLTVVSSLMGITDPDYVAIGNRLRPPFFATLPHDFQELSPSYRAGNPDGLAAWHALEHAAIPGGKRLTPKTRHRLTFAMLETIRHPTLLMTGDSDLYTPPSLLRMQAAHMFGAEMHVIAEAGHSPYFEQPLVFNRLLLDFLGRL
;
A
#
# COMPACT_ATOMS: atom_id res chain seq x y z
N MET A 1 -6.70 -23.25 19.30
CA MET A 1 -7.70 -23.26 18.20
C MET A 1 -7.21 -22.26 17.15
N THR A 2 -7.21 -22.64 15.88
CA THR A 2 -6.99 -21.67 14.81
C THR A 2 -8.19 -20.71 14.80
N PRO A 3 -7.99 -19.37 14.81
CA PRO A 3 -9.10 -18.43 14.73
C PRO A 3 -9.96 -18.70 13.51
N ALA A 4 -11.28 -18.58 13.63
CA ALA A 4 -12.14 -18.62 12.45
C ALA A 4 -11.86 -17.37 11.59
N ILE A 5 -12.12 -17.47 10.30
CA ILE A 5 -11.87 -16.37 9.35
C ILE A 5 -12.66 -15.09 9.68
N TRP A 6 -13.70 -15.25 10.48
CA TRP A 6 -14.60 -14.19 10.94
C TRP A 6 -14.23 -13.62 12.32
N ASP A 7 -13.29 -14.26 13.03
CA ASP A 7 -12.92 -13.79 14.37
C ASP A 7 -12.21 -12.44 14.24
N PRO A 8 -12.73 -11.37 14.89
CA PRO A 8 -12.09 -10.07 14.86
C PRO A 8 -10.67 -10.13 15.41
N VAL A 9 -9.72 -9.59 14.68
CA VAL A 9 -8.34 -9.45 15.14
C VAL A 9 -8.18 -8.04 15.72
N PRO A 10 -7.96 -7.91 17.04
CA PRO A 10 -7.74 -6.60 17.64
C PRO A 10 -6.44 -5.98 17.13
N ILE A 11 -6.42 -4.64 17.03
CA ILE A 11 -5.18 -3.92 16.69
C ILE A 11 -4.15 -4.17 17.79
N PRO A 12 -2.98 -4.73 17.45
CA PRO A 12 -1.97 -5.06 18.45
C PRO A 12 -1.27 -3.78 18.97
N PRO A 13 -0.62 -3.86 20.15
CA PRO A 13 0.30 -2.80 20.57
C PRO A 13 1.35 -2.53 19.50
N GLN A 14 1.58 -1.24 19.22
CA GLN A 14 2.57 -0.84 18.23
C GLN A 14 4.00 -1.01 18.78
N ALA A 15 4.92 -1.45 17.95
CA ALA A 15 6.34 -1.46 18.29
C ALA A 15 6.86 -0.02 18.47
N PRO A 16 7.88 0.19 19.31
CA PRO A 16 8.52 1.50 19.46
C PRO A 16 9.03 2.02 18.11
N VAL A 17 8.82 3.31 17.86
CA VAL A 17 9.28 3.98 16.64
C VAL A 17 9.96 5.30 16.94
N ARG A 18 10.86 5.72 16.08
CA ARG A 18 11.26 7.10 15.92
C ARG A 18 10.31 7.75 14.93
N GLU A 19 9.61 8.77 15.35
CA GLU A 19 8.81 9.61 14.47
C GLU A 19 9.55 10.88 14.10
N GLY A 20 9.24 11.44 12.92
CA GLY A 20 9.82 12.69 12.50
C GLY A 20 9.17 13.25 11.24
N VAL A 21 9.59 14.44 10.90
CA VAL A 21 9.25 15.12 9.65
C VAL A 21 10.54 15.39 8.90
N ALA A 22 10.72 14.70 7.78
CA ALA A 22 11.89 14.87 6.91
C ALA A 22 11.71 16.12 6.05
N ASP A 23 12.62 17.08 6.16
CA ASP A 23 12.68 18.22 5.23
C ASP A 23 13.48 17.80 4.00
N LEU A 24 12.83 17.72 2.86
CA LEU A 24 13.38 17.22 1.60
C LEU A 24 13.72 18.34 0.60
N GLY A 25 13.83 19.58 1.10
CA GLY A 25 14.23 20.74 0.28
C GLY A 25 13.12 21.30 -0.63
N GLY A 26 11.94 20.73 -0.63
CA GLY A 26 10.80 21.20 -1.43
C GLY A 26 9.47 20.69 -0.87
N THR A 27 9.54 19.84 0.12
CA THR A 27 8.40 19.31 0.86
C THR A 27 8.88 18.72 2.18
N LYS A 28 7.97 18.60 3.14
CA LYS A 28 8.21 17.92 4.40
C LYS A 28 7.30 16.72 4.52
N LEU A 29 7.88 15.54 4.77
CA LEU A 29 7.13 14.29 4.88
C LEU A 29 7.25 13.72 6.29
N TYR A 30 6.10 13.44 6.88
CA TYR A 30 6.04 12.66 8.12
C TYR A 30 6.44 11.22 7.87
N PHE A 31 7.20 10.66 8.79
CA PHE A 31 7.54 9.23 8.81
C PHE A 31 7.58 8.69 10.25
N TRP A 32 7.42 7.38 10.35
CA TRP A 32 7.82 6.59 11.51
C TRP A 32 8.76 5.48 11.07
N ASP A 33 9.67 5.08 11.94
CA ASP A 33 10.76 4.15 11.68
C ASP A 33 11.02 3.31 12.94
N THR A 34 10.85 1.98 12.86
CA THR A 34 11.12 1.08 13.99
C THR A 34 12.59 0.96 14.32
N GLY A 35 13.48 1.44 13.45
CA GLY A 35 14.91 1.31 13.62
C GLY A 35 15.40 -0.13 13.48
N GLY A 36 16.57 -0.40 14.08
CA GLY A 36 17.20 -1.72 14.03
C GLY A 36 18.12 -1.92 12.83
N THR A 37 18.74 -3.11 12.76
CA THR A 37 19.71 -3.48 11.72
C THR A 37 19.14 -4.43 10.66
N GLY A 38 17.86 -4.76 10.78
CA GLY A 38 17.16 -5.60 9.81
C GLY A 38 17.00 -4.92 8.44
N HIS A 39 16.64 -5.71 7.42
CA HIS A 39 16.35 -5.15 6.11
C HIS A 39 15.22 -4.11 6.18
N PRO A 40 15.39 -2.95 5.52
CA PRO A 40 14.34 -1.93 5.49
C PRO A 40 13.13 -2.40 4.66
N VAL A 41 11.95 -2.28 5.24
CA VAL A 41 10.65 -2.47 4.58
C VAL A 41 9.90 -1.16 4.62
N VAL A 42 9.62 -0.59 3.46
CA VAL A 42 8.95 0.71 3.32
C VAL A 42 7.50 0.51 2.92
N LEU A 43 6.60 1.12 3.69
CA LEU A 43 5.15 0.96 3.56
C LEU A 43 4.53 2.17 2.87
N LEU A 44 3.98 1.96 1.67
CA LEU A 44 3.35 2.98 0.84
C LEU A 44 1.82 2.86 0.94
N HIS A 45 1.20 3.80 1.62
CA HIS A 45 -0.21 3.75 1.98
C HIS A 45 -1.19 3.91 0.80
N ALA A 46 -2.43 3.41 0.97
CA ALA A 46 -3.56 3.62 0.08
C ALA A 46 -3.97 5.11 0.00
N ALA A 47 -4.86 5.44 -0.93
CA ALA A 47 -5.34 6.81 -1.09
C ALA A 47 -6.29 7.27 0.03
N THR A 48 -6.92 6.34 0.71
CA THR A 48 -7.83 6.56 1.86
C THR A 48 -7.10 6.51 3.21
N GLN A 49 -5.79 6.22 3.22
CA GLN A 49 -5.01 6.03 4.43
C GLN A 49 -3.77 6.94 4.44
N SER A 50 -3.07 6.95 5.57
CA SER A 50 -1.77 7.60 5.76
C SER A 50 -0.73 6.60 6.25
N ALA A 51 0.45 7.07 6.68
CA ALA A 51 1.43 6.23 7.37
C ALA A 51 0.85 5.44 8.55
N MET A 52 -0.22 5.96 9.16
CA MET A 52 -0.88 5.36 10.33
C MET A 52 -1.79 4.17 9.99
N GLY A 53 -2.07 3.88 8.71
CA GLY A 53 -2.91 2.75 8.31
C GLY A 53 -2.29 1.36 8.44
N TRP A 54 -0.99 1.28 8.75
CA TRP A 54 -0.24 0.02 8.82
C TRP A 54 -0.18 -0.60 10.23
N VAL A 55 -1.28 -0.46 10.99
CA VAL A 55 -1.36 -0.83 12.41
C VAL A 55 -1.11 -2.31 12.71
N TYR A 56 -1.31 -3.20 11.75
CA TYR A 56 -1.03 -4.63 11.88
C TYR A 56 0.33 -5.03 11.31
N GLN A 57 0.85 -4.29 10.33
CA GLN A 57 2.12 -4.62 9.66
C GLN A 57 3.33 -4.08 10.42
N GLN A 58 3.20 -2.89 11.01
CA GLN A 58 4.26 -2.25 11.77
C GLN A 58 4.80 -3.18 12.88
N PRO A 59 3.97 -3.67 13.82
CA PRO A 59 4.47 -4.55 14.88
C PRO A 59 4.89 -5.94 14.37
N ALA A 60 4.24 -6.46 13.33
CA ALA A 60 4.57 -7.77 12.80
C ALA A 60 5.94 -7.77 12.11
N LEU A 61 6.26 -6.74 11.32
CA LEU A 61 7.57 -6.57 10.69
C LEU A 61 8.66 -6.36 11.72
N ALA A 62 8.42 -5.49 12.73
CA ALA A 62 9.37 -5.27 13.81
C ALA A 62 9.67 -6.55 14.60
N ALA A 63 8.64 -7.32 14.95
CA ALA A 63 8.78 -8.60 15.66
C ALA A 63 9.54 -9.64 14.83
N ALA A 64 9.44 -9.59 13.50
CA ALA A 64 10.18 -10.45 12.58
C ALA A 64 11.61 -9.95 12.30
N GLY A 65 12.05 -8.86 12.94
CA GLY A 65 13.41 -8.33 12.84
C GLY A 65 13.66 -7.39 11.65
N TYR A 66 12.62 -6.97 10.92
CA TYR A 66 12.74 -5.96 9.86
C TYR A 66 12.75 -4.53 10.43
N ARG A 67 13.44 -3.62 9.74
CA ARG A 67 13.29 -2.18 9.97
C ARG A 67 12.08 -1.70 9.17
N ALA A 68 10.93 -1.56 9.82
CA ALA A 68 9.72 -1.07 9.16
C ALA A 68 9.68 0.46 9.14
N ILE A 69 9.37 1.04 7.99
CA ILE A 69 9.30 2.49 7.77
C ILE A 69 7.98 2.80 7.09
N GLY A 70 7.14 3.61 7.75
CA GLY A 70 5.93 4.16 7.14
C GLY A 70 6.08 5.65 6.94
N TYR A 71 5.55 6.18 5.87
CA TYR A 71 5.53 7.63 5.63
C TYR A 71 4.21 8.08 5.03
N SER A 72 3.84 9.31 5.30
CA SER A 72 2.70 9.98 4.69
C SER A 72 3.15 10.78 3.48
N ARG A 73 2.49 10.58 2.33
CA ARG A 73 2.73 11.42 1.15
C ARG A 73 2.29 12.86 1.37
N ARG A 74 2.68 13.77 0.48
CA ARG A 74 2.19 15.15 0.45
C ARG A 74 0.65 15.19 0.53
N GLY A 75 0.09 16.08 1.30
CA GLY A 75 -1.34 16.23 1.52
C GLY A 75 -1.94 15.26 2.53
N TYR A 76 -1.13 14.37 3.11
CA TYR A 76 -1.57 13.39 4.10
C TYR A 76 -1.07 13.73 5.50
N GLN A 77 -1.69 13.10 6.49
CA GLN A 77 -1.46 13.33 7.92
C GLN A 77 0.03 13.47 8.28
N GLY A 78 0.38 14.59 8.91
CA GLY A 78 1.72 14.89 9.38
C GLY A 78 2.69 15.46 8.32
N SER A 79 2.36 15.34 7.04
CA SER A 79 3.15 15.88 5.93
C SER A 79 2.65 17.25 5.47
N ASP A 80 3.48 17.98 4.71
CA ASP A 80 3.06 19.23 4.06
C ASP A 80 1.78 19.01 3.23
N PRO A 81 0.87 19.98 3.22
CA PRO A 81 -0.37 19.88 2.44
C PRO A 81 -0.11 19.79 0.94
N GLY A 82 1.06 20.26 0.47
CA GLY A 82 1.43 20.32 -0.94
C GLY A 82 0.63 21.37 -1.70
N ASP A 83 1.05 21.64 -2.94
CA ASP A 83 0.37 22.54 -3.86
C ASP A 83 -0.29 21.71 -4.99
N PRO A 84 -1.62 21.79 -5.20
CA PRO A 84 -2.26 21.11 -6.33
C PRO A 84 -1.74 21.53 -7.70
N ALA A 85 -1.19 22.74 -7.85
CA ALA A 85 -0.55 23.19 -9.10
C ALA A 85 0.82 22.54 -9.32
N GLU A 86 1.53 22.24 -8.19
CA GLU A 86 2.83 21.58 -8.19
C GLU A 86 2.83 20.38 -7.23
N PRO A 87 2.11 19.30 -7.57
CA PRO A 87 1.89 18.18 -6.65
C PRO A 87 3.16 17.36 -6.37
N GLY A 88 4.26 17.67 -7.02
CA GLY A 88 5.51 16.93 -6.92
C GLY A 88 5.49 15.58 -7.63
N CYS A 89 6.56 14.82 -7.45
CA CYS A 89 6.72 13.47 -7.97
C CYS A 89 6.91 12.49 -6.80
N ALA A 90 6.05 11.47 -6.72
CA ALA A 90 6.10 10.51 -5.62
C ALA A 90 7.40 9.69 -5.58
N ALA A 91 7.97 9.38 -6.75
CA ALA A 91 9.23 8.64 -6.82
C ALA A 91 10.40 9.47 -6.27
N ASP A 92 10.42 10.78 -6.55
CA ASP A 92 11.47 11.67 -6.06
C ASP A 92 11.34 11.92 -4.56
N ASP A 93 10.13 12.08 -4.08
CA ASP A 93 9.84 12.24 -2.66
C ASP A 93 10.30 11.00 -1.87
N LEU A 94 9.99 9.80 -2.36
CA LEU A 94 10.42 8.56 -1.74
C LEU A 94 11.95 8.43 -1.78
N HIS A 95 12.57 8.78 -2.91
CA HIS A 95 14.02 8.73 -3.06
C HIS A 95 14.72 9.63 -2.05
N ALA A 96 14.30 10.89 -1.95
CA ALA A 96 14.84 11.84 -0.99
C ALA A 96 14.60 11.42 0.47
N LEU A 97 13.43 10.82 0.77
CA LEU A 97 13.15 10.28 2.10
C LEU A 97 14.09 9.12 2.45
N LEU A 98 14.32 8.19 1.54
CA LEU A 98 15.25 7.07 1.77
C LEU A 98 16.69 7.55 1.98
N ASP A 99 17.12 8.59 1.24
CA ASP A 99 18.44 9.21 1.44
C ASP A 99 18.52 9.89 2.81
N HIS A 100 17.48 10.63 3.22
CA HIS A 100 17.38 11.25 4.55
C HIS A 100 17.47 10.21 5.69
N LEU A 101 16.90 9.03 5.48
CA LEU A 101 16.89 7.93 6.46
C LEU A 101 18.12 7.00 6.38
N GLY A 102 19.04 7.26 5.44
CA GLY A 102 20.22 6.42 5.22
C GLY A 102 19.89 5.02 4.71
N VAL A 103 18.80 4.89 3.93
CA VAL A 103 18.35 3.61 3.37
C VAL A 103 18.84 3.48 1.94
N ALA A 104 19.83 2.63 1.71
CA ALA A 104 20.40 2.41 0.37
C ALA A 104 19.48 1.58 -0.54
N GLN A 105 18.82 0.57 0.00
CA GLN A 105 17.91 -0.33 -0.71
C GLN A 105 16.80 -0.81 0.25
N ALA A 106 15.59 -1.02 -0.25
CA ALA A 106 14.45 -1.45 0.57
C ALA A 106 13.53 -2.42 -0.15
N ASP A 107 12.77 -3.19 0.64
CA ASP A 107 11.56 -3.86 0.20
C ASP A 107 10.40 -2.86 0.22
N LEU A 108 9.63 -2.78 -0.84
CA LEU A 108 8.48 -1.88 -0.91
C LEU A 108 7.19 -2.67 -0.75
N VAL A 109 6.37 -2.31 0.23
CA VAL A 109 5.03 -2.86 0.44
C VAL A 109 4.01 -1.75 0.20
N ALA A 110 3.19 -1.90 -0.83
CA ALA A 110 2.40 -0.80 -1.35
C ALA A 110 0.93 -1.20 -1.54
N ALA A 111 0.00 -0.48 -0.90
CA ALA A 111 -1.42 -0.72 -1.02
C ALA A 111 -2.08 0.29 -1.96
N ALA A 112 -3.00 -0.20 -2.79
CA ALA A 112 -3.87 0.59 -3.67
C ALA A 112 -3.07 1.62 -4.50
N GLN A 113 -3.30 2.93 -4.28
CA GLN A 113 -2.55 3.99 -4.96
C GLN A 113 -1.06 3.95 -4.64
N GLY A 114 -0.65 3.46 -3.46
CA GLY A 114 0.75 3.26 -3.13
C GLY A 114 1.48 2.37 -4.14
N GLY A 115 0.77 1.38 -4.72
CA GLY A 115 1.31 0.50 -5.76
C GLY A 115 1.70 1.24 -7.05
N PHE A 116 0.99 2.31 -7.41
CA PHE A 116 1.36 3.15 -8.58
C PHE A 116 2.76 3.75 -8.36
N PHE A 117 2.97 4.27 -7.17
CA PHE A 117 4.21 4.95 -6.82
C PHE A 117 5.37 3.99 -6.57
N ALA A 118 5.10 2.80 -6.01
CA ALA A 118 6.13 1.77 -5.84
C ALA A 118 6.64 1.25 -7.18
N LEU A 119 5.75 1.03 -8.16
CA LEU A 119 6.10 0.59 -9.50
C LEU A 119 6.87 1.69 -10.26
N ASP A 120 6.39 2.94 -10.19
CA ASP A 120 7.09 4.08 -10.78
C ASP A 120 8.48 4.27 -10.18
N TYR A 121 8.61 4.07 -8.86
CA TYR A 121 9.89 4.11 -8.16
C TYR A 121 10.83 2.99 -8.61
N ALA A 122 10.33 1.77 -8.74
CA ALA A 122 11.13 0.62 -9.19
C ALA A 122 11.64 0.78 -10.63
N LEU A 123 10.85 1.42 -11.49
CA LEU A 123 11.26 1.76 -12.86
C LEU A 123 12.27 2.90 -12.90
N THR A 124 12.14 3.89 -12.01
CA THR A 124 13.01 5.07 -11.96
C THR A 124 14.34 4.79 -11.27
N TYR A 125 14.31 4.04 -10.16
CA TYR A 125 15.45 3.77 -9.28
C TYR A 125 15.61 2.26 -9.00
N PRO A 126 15.80 1.41 -10.02
CA PRO A 126 15.75 -0.05 -9.85
C PRO A 126 16.78 -0.57 -8.83
N GLY A 127 17.96 0.04 -8.73
CA GLY A 127 18.99 -0.34 -7.76
C GLY A 127 18.63 -0.05 -6.29
N ARG A 128 17.54 0.70 -6.04
CA ARG A 128 17.08 1.06 -4.70
C ARG A 128 15.98 0.12 -4.16
N VAL A 129 15.52 -0.82 -4.99
CA VAL A 129 14.45 -1.76 -4.66
C VAL A 129 15.00 -3.17 -4.58
N ARG A 130 14.75 -3.89 -3.49
CA ARG A 130 15.08 -5.31 -3.32
C ARG A 130 13.92 -6.18 -3.80
N SER A 131 12.70 -5.85 -3.38
CA SER A 131 11.47 -6.54 -3.76
C SER A 131 10.27 -5.60 -3.78
N LEU A 132 9.19 -6.07 -4.40
CA LEU A 132 7.90 -5.40 -4.47
C LEU A 132 6.80 -6.28 -3.88
N THR A 133 6.00 -5.72 -2.99
CA THR A 133 4.70 -6.28 -2.61
C THR A 133 3.63 -5.25 -2.99
N VAL A 134 2.76 -5.62 -3.91
CA VAL A 134 1.69 -4.73 -4.41
C VAL A 134 0.34 -5.34 -4.06
N VAL A 135 -0.46 -4.59 -3.32
CA VAL A 135 -1.69 -5.05 -2.70
C VAL A 135 -2.87 -4.27 -3.23
N SER A 136 -3.88 -4.97 -3.76
CA SER A 136 -5.16 -4.36 -4.14
C SER A 136 -4.97 -3.09 -4.97
N SER A 137 -4.12 -3.13 -5.99
CA SER A 137 -3.73 -1.94 -6.75
C SER A 137 -4.10 -2.06 -8.21
N LEU A 138 -4.67 -1.01 -8.77
CA LEU A 138 -4.82 -0.87 -10.23
C LEU A 138 -3.46 -0.60 -10.92
N MET A 139 -2.38 -0.43 -10.13
CA MET A 139 -1.01 -0.19 -10.61
C MET A 139 -0.84 1.06 -11.49
N GLY A 140 -1.89 1.87 -11.65
CA GLY A 140 -1.85 3.02 -12.56
C GLY A 140 -1.74 2.66 -14.04
N ILE A 141 -2.02 1.40 -14.40
CA ILE A 141 -1.92 0.89 -15.78
C ILE A 141 -2.89 1.64 -16.69
N THR A 142 -2.36 2.16 -17.80
CA THR A 142 -3.10 2.99 -18.75
C THR A 142 -3.42 2.28 -20.08
N ASP A 143 -3.16 0.98 -20.17
CA ASP A 143 -3.53 0.17 -21.34
C ASP A 143 -5.05 0.19 -21.53
N PRO A 144 -5.57 0.57 -22.71
CA PRO A 144 -7.00 0.82 -22.91
C PRO A 144 -7.89 -0.36 -22.58
N ASP A 145 -7.48 -1.57 -22.96
CA ASP A 145 -8.25 -2.79 -22.72
C ASP A 145 -8.34 -3.11 -21.23
N TYR A 146 -7.22 -2.95 -20.48
CA TYR A 146 -7.19 -3.12 -19.04
C TYR A 146 -8.15 -2.13 -18.34
N VAL A 147 -8.07 -0.86 -18.71
CA VAL A 147 -8.94 0.19 -18.16
C VAL A 147 -10.41 -0.09 -18.49
N ALA A 148 -10.71 -0.50 -19.73
CA ALA A 148 -12.07 -0.82 -20.15
C ALA A 148 -12.64 -2.04 -19.38
N ILE A 149 -11.84 -3.08 -19.18
CA ILE A 149 -12.22 -4.25 -18.38
C ILE A 149 -12.47 -3.85 -16.92
N GLY A 150 -11.53 -3.10 -16.31
CA GLY A 150 -11.67 -2.63 -14.94
C GLY A 150 -12.94 -1.81 -14.72
N ASN A 151 -13.27 -0.93 -15.66
CA ASN A 151 -14.49 -0.14 -15.59
C ASN A 151 -15.78 -0.99 -15.72
N ARG A 152 -15.75 -2.06 -16.52
CA ARG A 152 -16.90 -2.98 -16.65
C ARG A 152 -17.13 -3.88 -15.44
N LEU A 153 -16.06 -4.19 -14.70
CA LEU A 153 -16.14 -5.04 -13.51
C LEU A 153 -16.64 -4.29 -12.28
N ARG A 154 -16.60 -2.95 -12.30
CA ARG A 154 -17.11 -2.14 -11.19
C ARG A 154 -18.64 -2.08 -11.21
N PRO A 155 -19.27 -2.19 -10.04
CA PRO A 155 -20.73 -2.02 -9.94
C PRO A 155 -21.17 -0.65 -10.45
N PRO A 156 -22.37 -0.51 -11.00
CA PRO A 156 -22.98 0.79 -11.24
C PRO A 156 -22.99 1.63 -9.96
N PHE A 157 -22.78 2.93 -10.09
CA PHE A 157 -22.72 3.87 -8.96
C PHE A 157 -21.58 3.63 -7.96
N PHE A 158 -20.58 2.80 -8.29
CA PHE A 158 -19.45 2.50 -7.41
C PHE A 158 -18.80 3.77 -6.83
N ALA A 159 -18.58 4.80 -7.67
CA ALA A 159 -17.94 6.04 -7.24
C ALA A 159 -18.78 6.88 -6.25
N THR A 160 -20.05 6.57 -6.06
CA THR A 160 -20.95 7.24 -5.11
C THR A 160 -21.16 6.49 -3.81
N LEU A 161 -20.61 5.28 -3.70
CA LEU A 161 -20.65 4.51 -2.47
C LEU A 161 -19.75 5.15 -1.40
N PRO A 162 -20.10 5.03 -0.11
CA PRO A 162 -19.18 5.36 0.99
C PRO A 162 -17.86 4.57 0.85
N HIS A 163 -16.75 5.14 1.34
CA HIS A 163 -15.44 4.53 1.18
C HIS A 163 -15.34 3.12 1.79
N ASP A 164 -15.98 2.88 2.94
CA ASP A 164 -16.01 1.55 3.57
C ASP A 164 -16.71 0.50 2.69
N PHE A 165 -17.72 0.91 1.89
CA PHE A 165 -18.35 0.02 0.92
C PHE A 165 -17.49 -0.23 -0.32
N GLN A 166 -16.62 0.70 -0.67
CA GLN A 166 -15.67 0.55 -1.76
C GLN A 166 -14.45 -0.28 -1.36
N GLU A 167 -13.99 -0.12 -0.10
CA GLU A 167 -12.69 -0.59 0.37
C GLU A 167 -12.77 -1.90 1.17
N LEU A 168 -13.85 -2.10 1.94
CA LEU A 168 -13.96 -3.23 2.87
C LEU A 168 -14.99 -4.26 2.38
N SER A 169 -14.70 -5.54 2.64
CA SER A 169 -15.62 -6.63 2.31
C SER A 169 -16.94 -6.51 3.08
N PRO A 170 -18.04 -7.02 2.52
CA PRO A 170 -19.33 -7.06 3.24
C PRO A 170 -19.25 -7.83 4.56
N SER A 171 -18.50 -8.93 4.57
CA SER A 171 -18.30 -9.77 5.75
C SER A 171 -17.55 -9.04 6.87
N TYR A 172 -16.48 -8.32 6.52
CA TYR A 172 -15.72 -7.52 7.50
C TYR A 172 -16.60 -6.44 8.13
N ARG A 173 -17.33 -5.68 7.32
CA ARG A 173 -18.22 -4.61 7.80
C ARG A 173 -19.34 -5.13 8.71
N ALA A 174 -19.85 -6.33 8.40
CA ALA A 174 -20.92 -6.95 9.20
C ALA A 174 -20.40 -7.64 10.46
N GLY A 175 -19.21 -8.26 10.39
CA GLY A 175 -18.66 -9.10 11.45
C GLY A 175 -17.74 -8.40 12.43
N ASN A 176 -17.19 -7.22 12.08
CA ASN A 176 -16.19 -6.52 12.91
C ASN A 176 -16.50 -5.02 13.07
N PRO A 177 -17.53 -4.66 13.88
CA PRO A 177 -17.91 -3.27 14.07
C PRO A 177 -16.79 -2.41 14.70
N ASP A 178 -15.99 -2.96 15.60
CA ASP A 178 -14.87 -2.24 16.23
C ASP A 178 -13.75 -1.98 15.22
N GLY A 179 -13.44 -2.98 14.38
CA GLY A 179 -12.48 -2.82 13.29
C GLY A 179 -12.95 -1.82 12.23
N LEU A 180 -14.24 -1.83 11.91
CA LEU A 180 -14.85 -0.83 11.01
C LEU A 180 -14.72 0.59 11.60
N ALA A 181 -15.01 0.76 12.88
CA ALA A 181 -14.86 2.05 13.56
C ALA A 181 -13.40 2.53 13.57
N ALA A 182 -12.44 1.62 13.82
CA ALA A 182 -11.02 1.93 13.76
C ALA A 182 -10.57 2.32 12.34
N TRP A 183 -11.04 1.62 11.31
CA TRP A 183 -10.75 1.95 9.92
C TRP A 183 -11.26 3.35 9.55
N HIS A 184 -12.51 3.70 9.94
CA HIS A 184 -13.05 5.03 9.73
C HIS A 184 -12.25 6.12 10.44
N ALA A 185 -11.81 5.87 11.68
CA ALA A 185 -10.98 6.81 12.41
C ALA A 185 -9.65 7.11 11.69
N LEU A 186 -9.00 6.08 11.15
CA LEU A 186 -7.77 6.20 10.36
C LEU A 186 -8.03 6.93 9.02
N GLU A 187 -9.10 6.59 8.34
CA GLU A 187 -9.49 7.20 7.06
C GLU A 187 -9.79 8.70 7.23
N HIS A 188 -10.60 9.07 8.23
CA HIS A 188 -10.93 10.48 8.51
C HIS A 188 -9.70 11.31 8.89
N ALA A 189 -8.74 10.72 9.61
CA ALA A 189 -7.51 11.39 9.99
C ALA A 189 -6.49 11.50 8.85
N ALA A 190 -6.62 10.68 7.80
CA ALA A 190 -5.59 10.54 6.77
C ALA A 190 -5.34 11.81 5.96
N ILE A 191 -6.38 12.64 5.72
CA ILE A 191 -6.30 13.84 4.88
C ILE A 191 -6.88 15.04 5.65
N PRO A 192 -6.10 15.68 6.52
CA PRO A 192 -6.58 16.77 7.39
C PRO A 192 -7.19 17.96 6.63
N GLY A 193 -6.71 18.23 5.41
CA GLY A 193 -7.21 19.32 4.57
C GLY A 193 -8.45 18.97 3.74
N GLY A 194 -8.96 17.73 3.85
CA GLY A 194 -10.13 17.24 3.10
C GLY A 194 -9.95 17.16 1.58
N LYS A 195 -8.80 17.56 1.04
CA LYS A 195 -8.48 17.49 -0.39
C LYS A 195 -7.31 16.55 -0.62
N ARG A 196 -7.58 15.50 -1.38
CA ARG A 196 -6.54 14.55 -1.81
C ARG A 196 -5.59 15.22 -2.79
N LEU A 197 -4.29 15.19 -2.48
CA LEU A 197 -3.24 15.51 -3.43
C LEU A 197 -2.75 14.21 -4.08
N THR A 198 -2.61 14.19 -5.40
CA THR A 198 -2.04 13.05 -6.13
C THR A 198 -0.73 13.50 -6.79
N PRO A 199 0.43 13.14 -6.22
CA PRO A 199 1.71 13.38 -6.85
C PRO A 199 1.77 12.75 -8.25
N LYS A 200 2.60 13.31 -9.12
CA LYS A 200 2.84 12.75 -10.46
C LYS A 200 3.68 11.48 -10.36
N THR A 201 3.52 10.60 -11.34
CA THR A 201 4.49 9.55 -11.67
C THR A 201 5.42 10.04 -12.76
N ARG A 202 6.67 9.54 -12.79
CA ARG A 202 7.63 9.82 -13.85
C ARG A 202 7.27 9.08 -15.14
N HIS A 203 6.65 7.90 -15.00
CA HIS A 203 6.28 7.06 -16.12
C HIS A 203 4.76 7.01 -16.31
N ARG A 204 4.33 6.91 -17.54
CA ARG A 204 3.00 6.45 -17.89
C ARG A 204 3.01 4.92 -17.81
N LEU A 205 2.52 4.36 -16.71
CA LEU A 205 2.58 2.92 -16.46
C LEU A 205 1.75 2.15 -17.49
N THR A 206 2.36 1.15 -18.11
CA THR A 206 1.77 0.24 -19.09
C THR A 206 2.23 -1.19 -18.80
N PHE A 207 1.54 -2.19 -19.33
CA PHE A 207 1.97 -3.58 -19.22
C PHE A 207 3.38 -3.80 -19.78
N ALA A 208 3.71 -3.18 -20.92
CA ALA A 208 5.05 -3.26 -21.51
C ALA A 208 6.14 -2.74 -20.54
N MET A 209 5.83 -1.73 -19.72
CA MET A 209 6.77 -1.25 -18.70
C MET A 209 6.85 -2.21 -17.52
N LEU A 210 5.73 -2.79 -17.07
CA LEU A 210 5.72 -3.80 -16.00
C LEU A 210 6.55 -5.02 -16.38
N GLU A 211 6.52 -5.43 -17.65
CA GLU A 211 7.33 -6.54 -18.18
C GLU A 211 8.84 -6.29 -18.10
N THR A 212 9.28 -5.07 -17.87
CA THR A 212 10.70 -4.74 -17.66
C THR A 212 11.16 -4.89 -16.19
N ILE A 213 10.23 -4.93 -15.25
CA ILE A 213 10.54 -5.09 -13.83
C ILE A 213 11.03 -6.51 -13.58
N ARG A 214 12.18 -6.64 -12.90
CA ARG A 214 12.83 -7.93 -12.59
C ARG A 214 12.94 -8.22 -11.09
N HIS A 215 12.43 -7.32 -10.26
CA HIS A 215 12.44 -7.50 -8.81
C HIS A 215 11.53 -8.67 -8.41
N PRO A 216 11.92 -9.49 -7.42
CA PRO A 216 10.98 -10.42 -6.79
C PRO A 216 9.70 -9.67 -6.42
N THR A 217 8.55 -10.20 -6.83
CA THR A 217 7.28 -9.48 -6.69
C THR A 217 6.20 -10.38 -6.11
N LEU A 218 5.52 -9.88 -5.07
CA LEU A 218 4.32 -10.47 -4.47
C LEU A 218 3.12 -9.60 -4.80
N LEU A 219 2.09 -10.17 -5.39
CA LEU A 219 0.82 -9.52 -5.71
C LEU A 219 -0.29 -10.10 -4.84
N MET A 220 -1.07 -9.24 -4.18
CA MET A 220 -2.19 -9.68 -3.34
C MET A 220 -3.44 -8.84 -3.60
N THR A 221 -4.61 -9.46 -3.46
CA THR A 221 -5.91 -8.78 -3.40
C THR A 221 -6.89 -9.57 -2.55
N GLY A 222 -7.97 -8.96 -2.12
CA GLY A 222 -9.11 -9.67 -1.53
C GLY A 222 -10.00 -10.30 -2.60
N ASP A 223 -10.71 -11.38 -2.25
CA ASP A 223 -11.67 -12.02 -3.14
C ASP A 223 -12.91 -11.14 -3.43
N SER A 224 -13.21 -10.23 -2.52
CA SER A 224 -14.33 -9.28 -2.58
C SER A 224 -13.88 -7.85 -2.96
N ASP A 225 -12.68 -7.67 -3.50
CA ASP A 225 -12.15 -6.38 -3.91
C ASP A 225 -12.91 -5.84 -5.15
N LEU A 226 -13.57 -4.71 -4.98
CA LEU A 226 -14.34 -4.04 -6.03
C LEU A 226 -13.48 -3.17 -6.96
N TYR A 227 -12.27 -2.77 -6.55
CA TYR A 227 -11.33 -2.01 -7.39
C TYR A 227 -10.47 -2.93 -8.24
N THR A 228 -9.87 -3.94 -7.58
CA THR A 228 -8.91 -4.87 -8.19
C THR A 228 -9.34 -6.31 -7.92
N PRO A 229 -10.49 -6.74 -8.48
CA PRO A 229 -10.94 -8.12 -8.28
C PRO A 229 -9.89 -9.12 -8.79
N PRO A 230 -9.94 -10.39 -8.34
CA PRO A 230 -8.95 -11.42 -8.69
C PRO A 230 -8.70 -11.60 -10.19
N SER A 231 -9.67 -11.26 -11.03
CA SER A 231 -9.51 -11.26 -12.49
C SER A 231 -8.51 -10.22 -12.99
N LEU A 232 -8.53 -9.00 -12.43
CA LEU A 232 -7.55 -7.96 -12.76
C LEU A 232 -6.17 -8.29 -12.18
N LEU A 233 -6.11 -8.85 -10.97
CA LEU A 233 -4.84 -9.29 -10.38
C LEU A 233 -4.16 -10.34 -11.28
N ARG A 234 -4.92 -11.31 -11.84
CA ARG A 234 -4.39 -12.30 -12.79
C ARG A 234 -3.84 -11.66 -14.06
N MET A 235 -4.52 -10.63 -14.59
CA MET A 235 -4.01 -9.89 -15.75
C MET A 235 -2.69 -9.19 -15.43
N GLN A 236 -2.59 -8.55 -14.26
CA GLN A 236 -1.36 -7.89 -13.80
C GLN A 236 -0.20 -8.90 -13.64
N ALA A 237 -0.47 -10.02 -12.97
CA ALA A 237 0.53 -11.07 -12.75
C ALA A 237 1.08 -11.66 -14.05
N ALA A 238 0.26 -11.76 -15.10
CA ALA A 238 0.69 -12.23 -16.42
C ALA A 238 1.74 -11.32 -17.08
N HIS A 239 1.82 -10.05 -16.67
CA HIS A 239 2.77 -9.06 -17.19
C HIS A 239 3.91 -8.73 -16.21
N MET A 240 4.07 -9.51 -15.12
CA MET A 240 5.15 -9.32 -14.16
C MET A 240 5.96 -10.60 -14.01
N PHE A 241 7.20 -10.57 -14.45
CA PHE A 241 8.06 -11.76 -14.50
C PHE A 241 8.23 -12.41 -13.13
N GLY A 242 7.80 -13.68 -13.02
CA GLY A 242 7.97 -14.45 -11.79
C GLY A 242 7.16 -13.94 -10.58
N ALA A 243 6.18 -13.10 -10.79
CA ALA A 243 5.36 -12.60 -9.69
C ALA A 243 4.58 -13.74 -9.02
N GLU A 244 4.69 -13.80 -7.70
CA GLU A 244 3.85 -14.62 -6.83
C GLU A 244 2.51 -13.91 -6.62
N MET A 245 1.39 -14.66 -6.67
CA MET A 245 0.06 -14.07 -6.59
C MET A 245 -0.80 -14.79 -5.54
N HIS A 246 -1.45 -14.02 -4.66
CA HIS A 246 -2.43 -14.55 -3.69
C HIS A 246 -3.74 -13.77 -3.70
N VAL A 247 -4.83 -14.49 -3.55
CA VAL A 247 -6.17 -13.95 -3.28
C VAL A 247 -6.53 -14.28 -1.84
N ILE A 248 -6.76 -13.26 -1.03
CA ILE A 248 -7.10 -13.41 0.39
C ILE A 248 -8.61 -13.49 0.51
N ALA A 249 -9.08 -14.60 1.07
CA ALA A 249 -10.51 -14.85 1.26
C ALA A 249 -11.12 -13.88 2.28
N GLU A 250 -12.40 -13.53 2.07
CA GLU A 250 -13.19 -12.67 2.96
C GLU A 250 -12.57 -11.29 3.21
N ALA A 251 -11.90 -10.76 2.20
CA ALA A 251 -11.30 -9.44 2.22
C ALA A 251 -11.70 -8.63 0.98
N GLY A 252 -11.85 -7.32 1.16
CA GLY A 252 -12.06 -6.36 0.10
C GLY A 252 -10.74 -5.77 -0.41
N HIS A 253 -10.74 -4.45 -0.59
CA HIS A 253 -9.60 -3.68 -1.10
C HIS A 253 -8.50 -3.43 -0.06
N SER A 254 -8.80 -3.68 1.24
CA SER A 254 -7.87 -3.50 2.35
C SER A 254 -7.51 -4.80 3.06
N PRO A 255 -7.05 -5.87 2.34
CA PRO A 255 -6.81 -7.18 2.94
C PRO A 255 -5.73 -7.15 4.04
N TYR A 256 -4.81 -6.20 4.02
CA TYR A 256 -3.81 -5.96 5.07
C TYR A 256 -4.44 -5.50 6.39
N PHE A 257 -5.66 -4.94 6.33
CA PHE A 257 -6.43 -4.48 7.48
C PHE A 257 -7.52 -5.49 7.87
N GLU A 258 -8.19 -6.08 6.88
CA GLU A 258 -9.33 -6.99 7.09
C GLU A 258 -8.91 -8.39 7.53
N GLN A 259 -7.85 -8.94 6.94
CA GLN A 259 -7.32 -10.28 7.22
C GLN A 259 -5.82 -10.22 7.57
N PRO A 260 -5.45 -9.48 8.64
CA PRO A 260 -4.05 -9.13 8.91
C PRO A 260 -3.17 -10.34 9.20
N LEU A 261 -3.70 -11.40 9.81
CA LEU A 261 -2.93 -12.61 10.12
C LEU A 261 -2.52 -13.35 8.84
N VAL A 262 -3.45 -13.49 7.90
CA VAL A 262 -3.17 -14.13 6.59
C VAL A 262 -2.22 -13.26 5.78
N PHE A 263 -2.51 -11.96 5.72
CA PHE A 263 -1.68 -11.00 5.00
C PHE A 263 -0.23 -10.99 5.52
N ASN A 264 -0.05 -10.82 6.82
CA ASN A 264 1.27 -10.75 7.45
C ASN A 264 2.06 -12.05 7.25
N ARG A 265 1.41 -13.22 7.35
CA ARG A 265 2.06 -14.50 7.06
C ARG A 265 2.58 -14.55 5.63
N LEU A 266 1.75 -14.25 4.63
CA LEU A 266 2.15 -14.26 3.21
C LEU A 266 3.30 -13.27 2.94
N LEU A 267 3.21 -12.07 3.51
CA LEU A 267 4.25 -11.06 3.40
C LEU A 267 5.57 -11.52 4.02
N LEU A 268 5.54 -12.04 5.25
CA LEU A 268 6.74 -12.47 5.96
C LEU A 268 7.36 -13.72 5.33
N ASP A 269 6.53 -14.66 4.86
CA ASP A 269 6.99 -15.83 4.11
C ASP A 269 7.69 -15.42 2.79
N PHE A 270 7.17 -14.42 2.09
CA PHE A 270 7.80 -13.88 0.89
C PHE A 270 9.12 -13.19 1.21
N LEU A 271 9.14 -12.24 2.15
CA LEU A 271 10.34 -11.49 2.54
C LEU A 271 11.45 -12.39 3.08
N GLY A 272 11.10 -13.46 3.80
CA GLY A 272 12.05 -14.41 4.39
C GLY A 272 12.74 -15.33 3.38
N ARG A 273 12.29 -15.36 2.11
CA ARG A 273 12.92 -16.11 1.02
C ARG A 273 13.89 -15.29 0.17
N LEU A 274 14.00 -13.98 0.41
CA LEU A 274 14.86 -13.05 -0.31
C LEU A 274 16.24 -12.96 0.37
#